data_ac130f02f319178861dc9875cc472aa6
#
_entry.id   ac130f02f319178861dc9875cc472aa6
#
_cell.length_a   1.000
_cell.length_b   1.000
_cell.length_c   1.000
_cell.angle_alpha   90.00
_cell.angle_beta   90.00
_cell.angle_gamma   90.00
#
_symmetry.space_group_name_H-M   'P 1'
#
loop_
_entity.id
_entity.type
_entity.pdbx_description
1 polymer ?
#
loop_
_entity_poly.entity_id
_entity_poly.type
_entity_poly.pdbx_seq_one_letter_code
_entity_poly.pdbx_strand_id
1 'polypeptide(L)'
;MPHTIAVLSQKGGTGKTTTVRTLTDAFRRAQVKTLAIDLDPQGNLSDYFDVPPEAQPTIADVLSGQSTLGEAIHSDVVPANLTLAEAELMLGGKMGRELTLRRALTKSTSDYDVVLIDCPPSLGLLTVNALVAADRALITAEAQYFALQGVEQAMEVIELARESLNPDLRVLGIVLNLADMRTVHSREALASLRESFGEQVLDSVIRSSIAYAESAERATSILDHRPDLGADYLALADEVLGRLHL
;
A
#
# COMPACT_ATOMS: atom_id res chain seq x y z
N MET A 1 -7.58 16.57 7.25
CA MET A 1 -6.68 15.41 7.47
C MET A 1 -6.36 14.81 6.12
N PRO A 2 -5.15 14.27 5.92
CA PRO A 2 -4.81 13.63 4.65
C PRO A 2 -5.71 12.42 4.36
N HIS A 3 -5.86 12.08 3.09
CA HIS A 3 -6.41 10.79 2.72
C HIS A 3 -5.39 9.70 3.02
N THR A 4 -5.76 8.75 3.87
CA THR A 4 -4.86 7.65 4.25
C THR A 4 -5.31 6.36 3.56
N ILE A 5 -4.44 5.77 2.75
CA ILE A 5 -4.73 4.61 1.91
C ILE A 5 -3.86 3.44 2.34
N ALA A 6 -4.48 2.36 2.81
CA ALA A 6 -3.79 1.09 3.03
C ALA A 6 -3.78 0.29 1.71
N VAL A 7 -2.59 -0.06 1.23
CA VAL A 7 -2.41 -0.91 0.04
C VAL A 7 -2.12 -2.32 0.50
N LEU A 8 -3.01 -3.25 0.20
CA LEU A 8 -2.95 -4.60 0.74
C LEU A 8 -3.27 -5.68 -0.30
N SER A 9 -2.85 -6.88 0.02
CA SER A 9 -3.26 -8.13 -0.65
C SER A 9 -2.94 -9.31 0.25
N GLN A 10 -3.57 -10.45 0.02
CA GLN A 10 -3.30 -11.66 0.79
C GLN A 10 -1.98 -12.33 0.43
N LYS A 11 -1.50 -12.16 -0.80
CA LYS A 11 -0.29 -12.82 -1.30
C LYS A 11 0.90 -11.88 -1.37
N GLY A 12 2.11 -12.44 -1.21
CA GLY A 12 3.34 -11.80 -1.64
C GLY A 12 3.43 -11.71 -3.16
N GLY A 13 4.20 -10.74 -3.67
CA GLY A 13 4.48 -10.62 -5.10
C GLY A 13 3.36 -10.03 -5.97
N THR A 14 2.25 -9.55 -5.40
CA THR A 14 1.13 -8.93 -6.15
C THR A 14 1.40 -7.50 -6.60
N GLY A 15 2.59 -6.96 -6.32
CA GLY A 15 2.98 -5.60 -6.70
C GLY A 15 2.53 -4.50 -5.74
N LYS A 16 2.20 -4.79 -4.47
CA LYS A 16 1.86 -3.77 -3.45
C LYS A 16 2.92 -2.67 -3.35
N THR A 17 4.14 -3.07 -3.00
CA THR A 17 5.29 -2.16 -2.82
C THR A 17 5.55 -1.33 -4.08
N THR A 18 5.52 -1.95 -5.26
CA THR A 18 5.66 -1.23 -6.55
C THR A 18 4.52 -0.24 -6.75
N THR A 19 3.29 -0.61 -6.36
CA THR A 19 2.12 0.26 -6.44
C THR A 19 2.26 1.46 -5.50
N VAL A 20 2.63 1.25 -4.22
CA VAL A 20 2.85 2.34 -3.26
C VAL A 20 3.98 3.26 -3.75
N ARG A 21 5.12 2.69 -4.14
CA ARG A 21 6.25 3.47 -4.67
C ARG A 21 5.84 4.34 -5.84
N THR A 22 5.20 3.73 -6.84
CA THR A 22 4.92 4.43 -8.10
C THR A 22 3.78 5.43 -7.96
N LEU A 23 2.73 5.12 -7.16
CA LEU A 23 1.69 6.09 -6.85
C LEU A 23 2.25 7.29 -6.07
N THR A 24 3.18 7.06 -5.12
CA THR A 24 3.85 8.16 -4.41
C THR A 24 4.56 9.09 -5.39
N ASP A 25 5.32 8.54 -6.34
CA ASP A 25 6.02 9.33 -7.34
C ASP A 25 5.06 10.06 -8.31
N ALA A 26 3.98 9.38 -8.74
CA ALA A 26 2.97 9.97 -9.61
C ALA A 26 2.23 11.13 -8.92
N PHE A 27 1.83 10.96 -7.66
CA PHE A 27 1.17 12.00 -6.86
C PHE A 27 2.10 13.21 -6.63
N ARG A 28 3.38 12.98 -6.30
CA ARG A 28 4.37 14.05 -6.17
C ARG A 28 4.55 14.83 -7.48
N ARG A 29 4.53 14.16 -8.64
CA ARG A 29 4.55 14.82 -9.96
C ARG A 29 3.30 15.67 -10.20
N ALA A 30 2.15 15.22 -9.70
CA ALA A 30 0.88 15.98 -9.71
C ALA A 30 0.81 17.06 -8.61
N GLN A 31 1.91 17.32 -7.89
CA GLN A 31 1.99 18.31 -6.79
C GLN A 31 1.12 17.95 -5.57
N VAL A 32 0.74 16.70 -5.40
CA VAL A 32 0.05 16.17 -4.23
C VAL A 32 1.10 15.74 -3.20
N LYS A 33 1.11 16.37 -2.03
CA LYS A 33 2.07 16.07 -0.96
C LYS A 33 1.78 14.68 -0.38
N THR A 34 2.68 13.74 -0.62
CA THR A 34 2.46 12.33 -0.31
C THR A 34 3.53 11.78 0.63
N LEU A 35 3.09 11.20 1.74
CA LEU A 35 3.89 10.40 2.66
C LEU A 35 3.72 8.92 2.33
N ALA A 36 4.82 8.20 2.20
CA ALA A 36 4.82 6.75 2.08
C ALA A 36 5.24 6.11 3.42
N ILE A 37 4.54 5.06 3.84
CA ILE A 37 4.85 4.32 5.06
C ILE A 37 5.08 2.86 4.69
N ASP A 38 6.27 2.36 4.96
CA ASP A 38 6.59 0.95 4.86
C ASP A 38 6.11 0.25 6.14
N LEU A 39 5.23 -0.73 6.01
CA LEU A 39 4.73 -1.51 7.13
C LEU A 39 5.03 -3.01 6.95
N ASP A 40 5.94 -3.34 6.01
CA ASP A 40 6.44 -4.70 5.83
C ASP A 40 7.82 -4.83 6.53
N PRO A 41 8.00 -5.82 7.43
CA PRO A 41 9.30 -6.09 8.05
C PRO A 41 10.44 -6.37 7.05
N GLN A 42 10.10 -6.70 5.79
CA GLN A 42 11.12 -6.91 4.74
C GLN A 42 11.77 -5.60 4.27
N GLY A 43 11.15 -4.43 4.50
CA GLY A 43 11.73 -3.13 4.17
C GLY A 43 11.82 -2.84 2.65
N ASN A 44 11.10 -3.58 1.81
CA ASN A 44 11.23 -3.44 0.36
C ASN A 44 10.85 -2.06 -0.18
N LEU A 45 9.88 -1.37 0.44
CA LEU A 45 9.54 -0.01 0.06
C LEU A 45 10.65 0.97 0.46
N SER A 46 11.23 0.76 1.64
CA SER A 46 12.34 1.55 2.16
C SER A 46 13.54 1.46 1.21
N ASP A 47 13.92 0.25 0.80
CA ASP A 47 15.00 0.01 -0.17
C ASP A 47 14.67 0.66 -1.53
N TYR A 48 13.43 0.55 -1.99
CA TYR A 48 13.02 1.13 -3.26
C TYR A 48 13.03 2.67 -3.26
N PHE A 49 12.96 3.32 -2.10
CA PHE A 49 13.15 4.76 -1.93
C PHE A 49 14.61 5.15 -1.61
N ASP A 50 15.54 4.20 -1.66
CA ASP A 50 16.95 4.40 -1.31
C ASP A 50 17.14 4.97 0.12
N VAL A 51 16.26 4.54 1.05
CA VAL A 51 16.43 4.89 2.46
C VAL A 51 17.56 4.04 3.03
N PRO A 52 18.59 4.66 3.66
CA PRO A 52 19.70 3.90 4.21
C PRO A 52 19.25 2.82 5.20
N PRO A 53 19.79 1.59 5.15
CA PRO A 53 19.37 0.50 6.05
C PRO A 53 19.56 0.80 7.54
N GLU A 54 20.47 1.72 7.87
CA GLU A 54 20.72 2.21 9.22
C GLU A 54 19.84 3.40 9.63
N ALA A 55 18.94 3.87 8.75
CA ALA A 55 18.06 4.99 9.05
C ALA A 55 17.22 4.71 10.31
N GLN A 56 17.26 5.67 11.22
CA GLN A 56 16.55 5.64 12.50
C GLN A 56 15.93 7.02 12.78
N PRO A 57 14.79 7.13 13.43
CA PRO A 57 13.89 6.02 13.82
C PRO A 57 13.15 5.41 12.63
N THR A 58 12.58 4.21 12.83
CA THR A 58 11.76 3.49 11.86
C THR A 58 10.31 3.38 12.33
N ILE A 59 9.43 2.80 11.52
CA ILE A 59 8.05 2.51 11.93
C ILE A 59 7.99 1.56 13.13
N ALA A 60 9.00 0.69 13.35
CA ALA A 60 9.10 -0.17 14.52
C ALA A 60 9.21 0.64 15.81
N ASP A 61 10.04 1.70 15.82
CA ASP A 61 10.21 2.59 16.96
C ASP A 61 8.92 3.36 17.27
N VAL A 62 8.21 3.80 16.22
CA VAL A 62 6.92 4.47 16.34
C VAL A 62 5.88 3.55 16.97
N LEU A 63 5.72 2.32 16.47
CA LEU A 63 4.74 1.36 16.99
C LEU A 63 5.09 0.87 18.39
N SER A 64 6.37 0.82 18.75
CA SER A 64 6.83 0.51 20.09
C SER A 64 6.60 1.66 21.08
N GLY A 65 6.43 2.89 20.57
CA GLY A 65 6.28 4.11 21.37
C GLY A 65 7.64 4.72 21.80
N GLN A 66 8.72 4.36 21.12
CA GLN A 66 10.08 4.86 21.37
C GLN A 66 10.34 6.16 20.62
N SER A 67 9.59 6.43 19.54
CA SER A 67 9.69 7.64 18.75
C SER A 67 8.31 8.10 18.26
N THR A 68 8.25 9.35 17.82
CA THR A 68 7.08 9.90 17.12
C THR A 68 7.15 9.59 15.62
N LEU A 69 5.99 9.58 14.93
CA LEU A 69 5.98 9.39 13.48
C LEU A 69 6.76 10.50 12.76
N GLY A 70 6.66 11.75 13.23
CA GLY A 70 7.36 12.87 12.63
C GLY A 70 8.89 12.73 12.66
N GLU A 71 9.45 12.15 13.74
CA GLU A 71 10.88 11.86 13.83
C GLU A 71 11.31 10.72 12.90
N ALA A 72 10.40 9.81 12.56
CA ALA A 72 10.67 8.68 11.69
C ALA A 72 10.47 8.97 10.18
N ILE A 73 10.16 10.23 9.81
CA ILE A 73 10.01 10.61 8.41
C ILE A 73 11.40 10.92 7.81
N HIS A 74 11.80 10.16 6.81
CA HIS A 74 13.02 10.36 6.02
C HIS A 74 12.63 10.66 4.57
N SER A 75 12.81 11.90 4.10
CA SER A 75 12.45 12.31 2.72
C SER A 75 11.04 11.90 2.29
N ASP A 76 10.06 12.17 3.17
CA ASP A 76 8.64 11.79 2.99
C ASP A 76 8.39 10.27 2.91
N VAL A 77 9.26 9.48 3.54
CA VAL A 77 9.10 8.03 3.72
C VAL A 77 9.31 7.69 5.19
N VAL A 78 8.45 6.85 5.76
CA VAL A 78 8.67 6.22 7.06
C VAL A 78 9.16 4.80 6.80
N PRO A 79 10.44 4.49 7.08
CA PRO A 79 11.01 3.22 6.72
C PRO A 79 10.66 2.09 7.69
N ALA A 80 10.76 0.86 7.19
CA ALA A 80 10.74 -0.36 7.96
C ALA A 80 12.04 -1.15 7.80
N ASN A 81 12.28 -2.05 8.73
CA ASN A 81 13.30 -3.08 8.65
C ASN A 81 12.88 -4.28 9.51
N LEU A 82 13.76 -5.28 9.62
CA LEU A 82 13.47 -6.52 10.35
C LEU A 82 13.06 -6.32 11.82
N THR A 83 13.44 -5.20 12.46
CA THR A 83 13.03 -4.90 13.85
C THR A 83 11.52 -4.72 13.98
N LEU A 84 10.82 -4.44 12.88
CA LEU A 84 9.36 -4.34 12.85
C LEU A 84 8.69 -5.69 13.20
N ALA A 85 9.29 -6.83 12.86
CA ALA A 85 8.78 -8.14 13.24
C ALA A 85 8.81 -8.35 14.77
N GLU A 86 9.87 -7.87 15.43
CA GLU A 86 9.96 -7.89 16.89
C GLU A 86 8.93 -6.94 17.52
N ALA A 87 8.78 -5.74 16.95
CA ALA A 87 7.78 -4.78 17.40
C ALA A 87 6.36 -5.33 17.29
N GLU A 88 6.02 -6.06 16.21
CA GLU A 88 4.72 -6.72 16.04
C GLU A 88 4.46 -7.75 17.14
N LEU A 89 5.45 -8.59 17.49
CA LEU A 89 5.33 -9.54 18.59
C LEU A 89 5.08 -8.84 19.93
N MET A 90 5.80 -7.75 20.20
CA MET A 90 5.64 -6.96 21.42
C MET A 90 4.26 -6.28 21.49
N LEU A 91 3.75 -5.79 20.37
CA LEU A 91 2.41 -5.23 20.27
C LEU A 91 1.34 -6.26 20.61
N GLY A 92 1.55 -7.53 20.27
CA GLY A 92 0.59 -8.62 20.51
C GLY A 92 0.05 -8.70 21.93
N GLY A 93 0.83 -8.28 22.95
CA GLY A 93 0.45 -8.24 24.35
C GLY A 93 -0.16 -6.92 24.84
N LYS A 94 -0.24 -5.86 24.01
CA LYS A 94 -0.71 -4.54 24.46
C LYS A 94 -2.22 -4.35 24.24
N MET A 95 -2.89 -3.66 25.16
CA MET A 95 -4.28 -3.22 24.97
C MET A 95 -4.37 -2.11 23.94
N GLY A 96 -5.33 -2.20 23.01
CA GLY A 96 -5.52 -1.22 21.94
C GLY A 96 -4.39 -1.19 20.91
N ARG A 97 -3.71 -2.32 20.76
CA ARG A 97 -2.62 -2.55 19.82
C ARG A 97 -3.01 -2.28 18.37
N GLU A 98 -4.27 -2.46 18.03
CA GLU A 98 -4.83 -2.22 16.70
C GLU A 98 -4.94 -0.72 16.36
N LEU A 99 -4.89 0.15 17.35
CA LEU A 99 -5.03 1.61 17.23
C LEU A 99 -3.67 2.35 17.21
N THR A 100 -2.57 1.63 17.27
CA THR A 100 -1.25 2.24 17.52
C THR A 100 -0.84 3.14 16.35
N LEU A 101 -0.95 2.66 15.12
CA LEU A 101 -0.62 3.45 13.92
C LEU A 101 -1.58 4.64 13.76
N ARG A 102 -2.88 4.46 13.96
CA ARG A 102 -3.87 5.55 13.89
C ARG A 102 -3.52 6.70 14.84
N ARG A 103 -3.11 6.39 16.08
CA ARG A 103 -2.70 7.41 17.05
C ARG A 103 -1.43 8.15 16.64
N ALA A 104 -0.49 7.47 15.99
CA ALA A 104 0.73 8.06 15.49
C ALA A 104 0.45 9.01 14.30
N LEU A 105 -0.36 8.59 13.34
CA LEU A 105 -0.74 9.38 12.16
C LEU A 105 -1.46 10.67 12.53
N THR A 106 -2.42 10.62 13.43
CA THR A 106 -3.23 11.80 13.82
C THR A 106 -2.39 12.99 14.30
N LYS A 107 -1.18 12.75 14.79
CA LYS A 107 -0.31 13.78 15.37
C LYS A 107 0.71 14.38 14.38
N SER A 108 0.98 13.73 13.26
CA SER A 108 2.20 14.02 12.47
C SER A 108 1.99 14.16 10.96
N THR A 109 0.76 14.05 10.46
CA THR A 109 0.51 14.01 9.00
C THR A 109 -0.26 15.22 8.45
N SER A 110 -0.40 16.30 9.23
CA SER A 110 -1.18 17.48 8.83
C SER A 110 -0.67 18.19 7.57
N ASP A 111 0.60 18.01 7.23
CA ASP A 111 1.26 18.70 6.12
C ASP A 111 1.18 17.92 4.79
N TYR A 112 0.57 16.73 4.81
CA TYR A 112 0.39 15.88 3.65
C TYR A 112 -1.06 15.89 3.18
N ASP A 113 -1.25 15.69 1.87
CA ASP A 113 -2.56 15.52 1.24
C ASP A 113 -2.96 14.03 1.23
N VAL A 114 -1.97 13.15 1.00
CA VAL A 114 -2.15 11.70 0.94
C VAL A 114 -1.09 10.98 1.78
N VAL A 115 -1.49 9.92 2.46
CA VAL A 115 -0.61 8.95 3.12
C VAL A 115 -0.85 7.58 2.48
N LEU A 116 0.19 6.96 1.93
CA LEU A 116 0.16 5.60 1.38
C LEU A 116 0.84 4.64 2.34
N ILE A 117 0.19 3.54 2.72
CA ILE A 117 0.73 2.52 3.62
C ILE A 117 0.93 1.23 2.83
N ASP A 118 2.20 0.78 2.70
CA ASP A 118 2.53 -0.53 2.14
C ASP A 118 2.37 -1.62 3.20
N CYS A 119 1.38 -2.48 3.04
CA CYS A 119 1.09 -3.54 4.00
C CYS A 119 1.91 -4.80 3.72
N PRO A 120 2.28 -5.58 4.76
CA PRO A 120 2.91 -6.88 4.57
C PRO A 120 1.99 -7.86 3.81
N PRO A 121 2.54 -8.97 3.26
CA PRO A 121 1.75 -9.96 2.53
C PRO A 121 0.86 -10.83 3.42
N SER A 122 0.79 -10.53 4.71
CA SER A 122 -0.05 -11.21 5.69
C SER A 122 -1.22 -10.33 6.11
N LEU A 123 -2.38 -10.92 6.40
CA LEU A 123 -3.52 -10.21 6.96
C LEU A 123 -3.47 -10.20 8.50
N GLY A 124 -2.27 -9.95 9.07
CA GLY A 124 -1.96 -9.96 10.49
C GLY A 124 -2.17 -8.60 11.18
N LEU A 125 -1.57 -8.46 12.37
CA LEU A 125 -1.73 -7.27 13.24
C LEU A 125 -1.26 -5.97 12.57
N LEU A 126 -0.19 -6.00 11.78
CA LEU A 126 0.29 -4.83 11.04
C LEU A 126 -0.72 -4.38 10.00
N THR A 127 -1.29 -5.31 9.21
CA THR A 127 -2.34 -5.00 8.24
C THR A 127 -3.60 -4.46 8.91
N VAL A 128 -4.00 -5.01 10.06
CA VAL A 128 -5.11 -4.48 10.85
C VAL A 128 -4.81 -3.05 11.32
N ASN A 129 -3.58 -2.76 11.79
CA ASN A 129 -3.18 -1.39 12.14
C ASN A 129 -3.29 -0.43 10.95
N ALA A 130 -2.88 -0.86 9.75
CA ALA A 130 -3.03 -0.06 8.54
C ALA A 130 -4.50 0.23 8.23
N LEU A 131 -5.37 -0.78 8.24
CA LEU A 131 -6.81 -0.64 7.97
C LEU A 131 -7.53 0.22 9.02
N VAL A 132 -7.13 0.12 10.28
CA VAL A 132 -7.68 0.94 11.37
C VAL A 132 -7.24 2.40 11.23
N ALA A 133 -6.05 2.64 10.72
CA ALA A 133 -5.50 3.98 10.52
C ALA A 133 -5.95 4.64 9.20
N ALA A 134 -6.37 3.84 8.22
CA ALA A 134 -6.76 4.31 6.89
C ALA A 134 -8.23 4.71 6.81
N ASP A 135 -8.55 5.63 5.89
CA ASP A 135 -9.92 5.92 5.45
C ASP A 135 -10.26 5.18 4.14
N ARG A 136 -9.23 4.72 3.42
CA ARG A 136 -9.35 3.98 2.15
C ARG A 136 -8.47 2.72 2.14
N ALA A 137 -8.96 1.68 1.46
CA ALA A 137 -8.21 0.45 1.20
C ALA A 137 -8.12 0.21 -0.31
N LEU A 138 -6.89 0.09 -0.83
CA LEU A 138 -6.60 -0.30 -2.22
C LEU A 138 -6.10 -1.73 -2.24
N ILE A 139 -6.80 -2.62 -2.97
CA ILE A 139 -6.44 -4.03 -3.06
C ILE A 139 -5.67 -4.26 -4.36
N THR A 140 -4.48 -4.87 -4.28
CA THR A 140 -3.74 -5.32 -5.46
C THR A 140 -4.01 -6.80 -5.70
N ALA A 141 -4.49 -7.14 -6.91
CA ALA A 141 -4.76 -8.50 -7.35
C ALA A 141 -3.80 -8.90 -8.48
N GLU A 142 -3.14 -10.05 -8.34
CA GLU A 142 -2.33 -10.60 -9.43
C GLU A 142 -3.23 -11.25 -10.48
N ALA A 143 -2.91 -11.05 -11.77
CA ALA A 143 -3.69 -11.61 -12.89
C ALA A 143 -3.50 -13.13 -13.05
N GLN A 144 -3.86 -13.90 -12.02
CA GLN A 144 -3.75 -15.36 -11.97
C GLN A 144 -5.08 -16.01 -11.57
N TYR A 145 -5.15 -17.34 -11.69
CA TYR A 145 -6.34 -18.14 -11.41
C TYR A 145 -6.97 -17.88 -10.02
N PHE A 146 -6.15 -17.60 -9.00
CA PHE A 146 -6.61 -17.34 -7.64
C PHE A 146 -6.82 -15.85 -7.32
N ALA A 147 -6.89 -14.97 -8.33
CA ALA A 147 -7.09 -13.53 -8.11
C ALA A 147 -8.36 -13.24 -7.30
N LEU A 148 -9.48 -13.86 -7.69
CA LEU A 148 -10.76 -13.70 -7.01
C LEU A 148 -10.68 -14.06 -5.53
N GLN A 149 -10.18 -15.25 -5.21
CA GLN A 149 -10.04 -15.73 -3.82
C GLN A 149 -9.17 -14.80 -2.96
N GLY A 150 -8.08 -14.29 -3.52
CA GLY A 150 -7.19 -13.35 -2.80
C GLY A 150 -7.86 -12.02 -2.51
N VAL A 151 -8.71 -11.53 -3.42
CA VAL A 151 -9.51 -10.31 -3.21
C VAL A 151 -10.62 -10.56 -2.19
N GLU A 152 -11.36 -11.67 -2.27
CA GLU A 152 -12.39 -12.04 -1.29
C GLU A 152 -11.85 -12.05 0.14
N GLN A 153 -10.69 -12.66 0.37
CA GLN A 153 -10.05 -12.70 1.68
C GLN A 153 -9.59 -11.31 2.16
N ALA A 154 -9.09 -10.47 1.26
CA ALA A 154 -8.76 -9.09 1.61
C ALA A 154 -10.03 -8.29 1.98
N MET A 155 -11.13 -8.49 1.26
CA MET A 155 -12.42 -7.86 1.54
C MET A 155 -12.98 -8.29 2.90
N GLU A 156 -12.88 -9.57 3.26
CA GLU A 156 -13.31 -10.07 4.58
C GLU A 156 -12.59 -9.35 5.72
N VAL A 157 -11.26 -9.15 5.61
CA VAL A 157 -10.48 -8.46 6.65
C VAL A 157 -10.80 -6.96 6.69
N ILE A 158 -11.02 -6.31 5.53
CA ILE A 158 -11.47 -4.91 5.47
C ILE A 158 -12.84 -4.78 6.15
N GLU A 159 -13.78 -5.67 5.88
CA GLU A 159 -15.12 -5.65 6.46
C GLU A 159 -15.05 -5.82 7.98
N LEU A 160 -14.27 -6.80 8.46
CA LEU A 160 -14.06 -7.01 9.88
C LEU A 160 -13.46 -5.78 10.58
N ALA A 161 -12.48 -5.14 9.94
CA ALA A 161 -11.89 -3.91 10.46
C ALA A 161 -12.91 -2.76 10.49
N ARG A 162 -13.74 -2.65 9.44
CA ARG A 162 -14.82 -1.64 9.34
C ARG A 162 -15.86 -1.83 10.43
N GLU A 163 -16.36 -3.03 10.62
CA GLU A 163 -17.41 -3.32 11.61
C GLU A 163 -16.93 -3.13 13.05
N SER A 164 -15.68 -3.51 13.33
CA SER A 164 -15.20 -3.61 14.71
C SER A 164 -14.42 -2.38 15.19
N LEU A 165 -13.66 -1.70 14.30
CA LEU A 165 -12.62 -0.76 14.72
C LEU A 165 -12.63 0.57 13.93
N ASN A 166 -13.06 0.57 12.67
CA ASN A 166 -12.99 1.75 11.80
C ASN A 166 -14.21 1.86 10.86
N PRO A 167 -15.36 2.34 11.35
CA PRO A 167 -16.61 2.42 10.56
C PRO A 167 -16.52 3.30 9.32
N ASP A 168 -15.54 4.17 9.26
CA ASP A 168 -15.34 5.11 8.15
C ASP A 168 -14.48 4.52 7.01
N LEU A 169 -13.87 3.35 7.21
CA LEU A 169 -13.07 2.67 6.20
C LEU A 169 -13.90 2.32 4.97
N ARG A 170 -13.41 2.65 3.79
CA ARG A 170 -14.05 2.33 2.50
C ARG A 170 -13.05 1.66 1.57
N VAL A 171 -13.52 0.75 0.74
CA VAL A 171 -12.73 0.21 -0.37
C VAL A 171 -12.60 1.32 -1.42
N LEU A 172 -11.37 1.71 -1.73
CA LEU A 172 -11.04 2.66 -2.80
C LEU A 172 -11.15 1.99 -4.15
N GLY A 173 -10.61 0.78 -4.25
CA GLY A 173 -10.67 0.00 -5.47
C GLY A 173 -9.84 -1.28 -5.41
N ILE A 174 -9.99 -2.08 -6.48
CA ILE A 174 -9.22 -3.30 -6.74
C ILE A 174 -8.47 -3.07 -8.05
N VAL A 175 -7.14 -3.10 -8.02
CA VAL A 175 -6.30 -2.97 -9.23
C VAL A 175 -5.75 -4.34 -9.64
N LEU A 176 -5.93 -4.70 -10.92
CA LEU A 176 -5.32 -5.89 -11.49
C LEU A 176 -3.87 -5.60 -11.88
N ASN A 177 -2.95 -6.28 -11.21
CA ASN A 177 -1.51 -6.15 -11.41
C ASN A 177 -0.93 -7.36 -12.15
N LEU A 178 0.28 -7.16 -12.72
CA LEU A 178 1.07 -8.21 -13.37
C LEU A 178 0.30 -8.90 -14.50
N ALA A 179 -0.53 -8.14 -15.22
CA ALA A 179 -1.41 -8.66 -16.24
C ALA A 179 -0.73 -8.71 -17.61
N ASP A 180 -0.86 -9.83 -18.31
CA ASP A 180 -0.66 -9.89 -19.75
C ASP A 180 -2.03 -10.09 -20.42
N MET A 181 -2.65 -9.00 -20.85
CA MET A 181 -3.99 -8.99 -21.42
C MET A 181 -4.09 -9.73 -22.77
N ARG A 182 -2.98 -10.21 -23.35
CA ARG A 182 -2.96 -11.12 -24.49
C ARG A 182 -3.33 -12.54 -24.08
N THR A 183 -3.10 -12.90 -22.81
CA THR A 183 -3.40 -14.23 -22.28
C THR A 183 -4.88 -14.37 -21.94
N VAL A 184 -5.39 -15.59 -22.03
CA VAL A 184 -6.77 -15.94 -21.60
C VAL A 184 -6.90 -15.73 -20.10
N HIS A 185 -5.93 -16.18 -19.31
CA HIS A 185 -5.96 -16.10 -17.85
C HIS A 185 -6.11 -14.68 -17.31
N SER A 186 -5.36 -13.71 -17.86
CA SER A 186 -5.48 -12.31 -17.40
C SER A 186 -6.85 -11.72 -17.74
N ARG A 187 -7.42 -12.06 -18.91
CA ARG A 187 -8.76 -11.60 -19.29
C ARG A 187 -9.86 -12.24 -18.43
N GLU A 188 -9.74 -13.54 -18.16
CA GLU A 188 -10.69 -14.25 -17.29
C GLU A 188 -10.62 -13.73 -15.85
N ALA A 189 -9.40 -13.49 -15.31
CA ALA A 189 -9.22 -12.90 -13.98
C ALA A 189 -9.91 -11.53 -13.89
N LEU A 190 -9.71 -10.64 -14.87
CA LEU A 190 -10.37 -9.34 -14.90
C LEU A 190 -11.89 -9.47 -15.01
N ALA A 191 -12.38 -10.36 -15.87
CA ALA A 191 -13.82 -10.60 -16.04
C ALA A 191 -14.47 -11.10 -14.74
N SER A 192 -13.87 -12.09 -14.07
CA SER A 192 -14.37 -12.63 -12.80
C SER A 192 -14.36 -11.58 -11.69
N LEU A 193 -13.31 -10.76 -11.60
CA LEU A 193 -13.27 -9.66 -10.64
C LEU A 193 -14.37 -8.63 -10.90
N ARG A 194 -14.59 -8.24 -12.16
CA ARG A 194 -15.65 -7.28 -12.53
C ARG A 194 -17.06 -7.87 -12.31
N GLU A 195 -17.24 -9.15 -12.54
CA GLU A 195 -18.52 -9.84 -12.25
C GLU A 195 -18.83 -9.83 -10.74
N SER A 196 -17.82 -10.07 -9.89
CA SER A 196 -18.01 -10.18 -8.44
C SER A 196 -18.04 -8.83 -7.71
N PHE A 197 -17.22 -7.85 -8.15
CA PHE A 197 -17.01 -6.58 -7.43
C PHE A 197 -17.44 -5.34 -8.20
N GLY A 198 -17.87 -5.46 -9.45
CA GLY A 198 -18.42 -4.36 -10.25
C GLY A 198 -17.51 -3.15 -10.33
N GLU A 199 -18.05 -1.99 -9.97
CA GLU A 199 -17.37 -0.68 -10.01
C GLU A 199 -16.20 -0.53 -9.00
N GLN A 200 -16.04 -1.48 -8.08
CA GLN A 200 -14.88 -1.48 -7.18
C GLN A 200 -13.59 -1.89 -7.94
N VAL A 201 -13.70 -2.62 -9.05
CA VAL A 201 -12.56 -2.93 -9.91
C VAL A 201 -12.19 -1.69 -10.71
N LEU A 202 -10.94 -1.26 -10.57
CA LEU A 202 -10.41 -0.11 -11.29
C LEU A 202 -10.30 -0.42 -12.80
N ASP A 203 -10.44 0.60 -13.62
CA ASP A 203 -10.26 0.45 -15.07
C ASP A 203 -8.80 0.28 -15.45
N SER A 204 -7.92 0.88 -14.66
CA SER A 204 -6.46 0.78 -14.80
C SER A 204 -5.98 -0.64 -14.53
N VAL A 205 -5.16 -1.18 -15.45
CA VAL A 205 -4.54 -2.50 -15.35
C VAL A 205 -3.02 -2.34 -15.49
N ILE A 206 -2.27 -2.91 -14.55
CA ILE A 206 -0.81 -2.82 -14.56
C ILE A 206 -0.22 -4.03 -15.28
N ARG A 207 0.48 -3.78 -16.38
CA ARG A 207 1.11 -4.82 -17.19
C ARG A 207 2.24 -5.53 -16.47
N SER A 208 2.40 -6.83 -16.74
CA SER A 208 3.53 -7.62 -16.23
C SER A 208 4.83 -7.23 -16.97
N SER A 209 5.89 -6.98 -16.20
CA SER A 209 7.24 -6.73 -16.74
C SER A 209 8.32 -6.97 -15.70
N ILE A 210 9.46 -7.52 -16.13
CA ILE A 210 10.68 -7.63 -15.31
C ILE A 210 11.26 -6.25 -14.95
N ALA A 211 10.96 -5.23 -15.76
CA ALA A 211 11.46 -3.87 -15.52
C ALA A 211 11.04 -3.28 -14.19
N TYR A 212 9.97 -3.77 -13.54
CA TYR A 212 9.62 -3.37 -12.18
C TYR A 212 10.64 -3.85 -11.15
N ALA A 213 11.13 -5.08 -11.28
CA ALA A 213 12.21 -5.58 -10.42
C ALA A 213 13.52 -4.81 -10.68
N GLU A 214 13.86 -4.58 -11.95
CA GLU A 214 15.05 -3.79 -12.32
C GLU A 214 15.00 -2.35 -11.80
N SER A 215 13.81 -1.72 -11.80
CA SER A 215 13.63 -0.37 -11.26
C SER A 215 13.79 -0.36 -9.74
N ALA A 216 13.29 -1.39 -9.03
CA ALA A 216 13.46 -1.53 -7.59
C ALA A 216 14.94 -1.75 -7.21
N GLU A 217 15.65 -2.66 -7.89
CA GLU A 217 17.08 -2.90 -7.67
C GLU A 217 17.95 -1.65 -7.85
N ARG A 218 17.50 -0.72 -8.70
CA ARG A 218 18.19 0.56 -8.96
C ARG A 218 17.67 1.71 -8.11
N ALA A 219 16.74 1.46 -7.21
CA ALA A 219 16.03 2.49 -6.45
C ALA A 219 15.50 3.64 -7.32
N THR A 220 15.12 3.33 -8.58
CA THR A 220 14.66 4.30 -9.57
C THR A 220 13.19 4.11 -9.86
N SER A 221 12.42 5.19 -9.93
CA SER A 221 11.01 5.12 -10.29
C SER A 221 10.80 4.47 -11.65
N ILE A 222 9.80 3.58 -11.77
CA ILE A 222 9.41 3.04 -13.08
C ILE A 222 8.96 4.14 -14.05
N LEU A 223 8.47 5.26 -13.54
CA LEU A 223 8.08 6.43 -14.33
C LEU A 223 9.26 7.03 -15.11
N ASP A 224 10.49 6.85 -14.60
CA ASP A 224 11.74 7.30 -15.25
C ASP A 224 12.45 6.15 -15.96
N HIS A 225 12.47 4.97 -15.35
CA HIS A 225 13.16 3.79 -15.87
C HIS A 225 12.51 3.26 -17.16
N ARG A 226 11.18 3.15 -17.17
CA ARG A 226 10.38 2.70 -18.33
C ARG A 226 9.08 3.50 -18.41
N PRO A 227 9.11 4.70 -19.01
CA PRO A 227 7.94 5.58 -19.11
C PRO A 227 6.72 4.94 -19.79
N ASP A 228 6.94 3.99 -20.72
CA ASP A 228 5.88 3.24 -21.39
C ASP A 228 5.10 2.31 -20.42
N LEU A 229 5.77 1.75 -19.42
CA LEU A 229 5.14 1.01 -18.31
C LEU A 229 4.65 1.95 -17.22
N GLY A 230 5.37 3.03 -17.00
CA GLY A 230 4.97 4.10 -16.08
C GLY A 230 3.61 4.71 -16.43
N ALA A 231 3.23 4.71 -17.71
CA ALA A 231 1.93 5.20 -18.17
C ALA A 231 0.74 4.45 -17.55
N ASP A 232 0.89 3.14 -17.25
CA ASP A 232 -0.15 2.36 -16.58
C ASP A 232 -0.40 2.90 -15.15
N TYR A 233 0.68 3.26 -14.46
CA TYR A 233 0.58 3.83 -13.11
C TYR A 233 0.14 5.29 -13.09
N LEU A 234 0.45 6.07 -14.12
CA LEU A 234 -0.09 7.43 -14.25
C LEU A 234 -1.62 7.38 -14.44
N ALA A 235 -2.12 6.47 -15.26
CA ALA A 235 -3.56 6.24 -15.40
C ALA A 235 -4.20 5.79 -14.07
N LEU A 236 -3.54 4.87 -13.35
CA LEU A 236 -3.99 4.45 -12.02
C LEU A 236 -3.99 5.61 -11.03
N ALA A 237 -2.98 6.47 -11.06
CA ALA A 237 -2.89 7.64 -10.19
C ALA A 237 -4.04 8.63 -10.45
N ASP A 238 -4.33 8.92 -11.72
CA ASP A 238 -5.45 9.78 -12.10
C ASP A 238 -6.79 9.20 -11.63
N GLU A 239 -7.00 7.88 -11.78
CA GLU A 239 -8.20 7.19 -11.33
C GLU A 239 -8.35 7.23 -9.80
N VAL A 240 -7.25 7.00 -9.08
CA VAL A 240 -7.23 7.06 -7.60
C VAL A 240 -7.51 8.48 -7.11
N LEU A 241 -6.84 9.51 -7.66
CA LEU A 241 -7.08 10.92 -7.29
C LEU A 241 -8.52 11.33 -7.60
N GLY A 242 -9.08 10.91 -8.73
CA GLY A 242 -10.48 11.15 -9.05
C GLY A 242 -11.45 10.55 -8.04
N ARG A 243 -11.18 9.34 -7.53
CA ARG A 243 -11.98 8.70 -6.47
C ARG A 243 -11.80 9.35 -5.09
N LEU A 244 -10.70 10.06 -4.88
CA LEU A 244 -10.45 10.85 -3.66
C LEU A 244 -10.99 12.29 -3.75
N HIS A 245 -11.42 12.72 -4.95
CA HIS A 245 -11.84 14.11 -5.24
C HIS A 245 -10.71 15.12 -5.04
N LEU A 246 -9.48 14.73 -5.41
CA LEU A 246 -8.27 15.54 -5.41
C LEU A 246 -7.87 15.98 -6.82
#